data_496d34f2ac1a76a6f6706dd398da5002
#
_entry.id   496d34f2ac1a76a6f6706dd398da5002
#
_cell.length_a   1.000
_cell.length_b   1.000
_cell.length_c   1.000
_cell.angle_alpha   90.00
_cell.angle_beta   90.00
_cell.angle_gamma   90.00
#
_symmetry.space_group_name_H-M   'P 1'
#
loop_
_entity.id
_entity.type
_entity.pdbx_description
1 polymer ?
#
loop_
_entity_poly.entity_id
_entity_poly.type
_entity_poly.pdbx_seq_one_letter_code
_entity_poly.pdbx_strand_id
1 'polypeptide(L)'
;RAERTFIDLAIEDQYGLRGASGGNKADFTIGESDATPSYLPGRIEPGRWQLALAIPNIRPGITARWTARIWYLRAAEAELAAPPVADRGAGWYRGDLHLHSAHSDGTCPSQSGKRVPCPVFKTLETAAEIGLDFVAITDHNTTSAQAAMREAQPYFDRLLLIPGREITTFFGHFNIFGVSAPIDYRITPNGPVTFNAIADRVHALGGIVSINHPALPSGEPCMGCGWAMP
;
A
#
# COMPACT_ATOMS: atom_id res chain seq x y z
N ARG A 1 -16.87 -7.08 -33.68
CA ARG A 1 -16.80 -6.90 -32.21
C ARG A 1 -18.08 -6.19 -31.79
N ALA A 2 -18.81 -6.74 -30.79
CA ALA A 2 -19.94 -6.03 -30.21
C ALA A 2 -19.40 -4.74 -29.58
N GLU A 3 -19.92 -3.61 -30.03
CA GLU A 3 -19.53 -2.31 -29.49
C GLU A 3 -20.18 -2.16 -28.10
N ARG A 4 -19.41 -1.79 -27.11
CA ARG A 4 -19.83 -1.65 -25.71
C ARG A 4 -20.20 -0.20 -25.41
N THR A 5 -21.20 -0.02 -24.55
CA THR A 5 -21.40 1.26 -23.86
C THR A 5 -20.40 1.29 -22.69
N PHE A 6 -19.67 2.40 -22.57
CA PHE A 6 -18.75 2.65 -21.46
C PHE A 6 -19.40 3.62 -20.49
N ILE A 7 -19.11 3.41 -19.22
CA ILE A 7 -19.48 4.33 -18.14
C ILE A 7 -18.19 4.71 -17.44
N ASP A 8 -17.83 5.97 -17.53
CA ASP A 8 -16.69 6.53 -16.80
C ASP A 8 -17.17 6.90 -15.39
N LEU A 9 -16.33 6.64 -14.43
CA LEU A 9 -16.60 6.88 -13.01
C LEU A 9 -15.72 8.00 -12.50
N ALA A 10 -16.29 8.96 -11.76
CA ALA A 10 -15.52 9.91 -10.98
C ALA A 10 -16.18 10.07 -9.61
N ILE A 11 -15.37 10.38 -8.60
CA ILE A 11 -15.87 10.61 -7.26
C ILE A 11 -15.26 11.88 -6.66
N GLU A 12 -16.08 12.66 -6.00
CA GLU A 12 -15.73 13.89 -5.32
C GLU A 12 -16.19 13.82 -3.88
N ASP A 13 -15.44 14.43 -2.99
CA ASP A 13 -15.86 14.76 -1.63
C ASP A 13 -16.10 16.27 -1.48
N GLN A 14 -16.31 16.73 -0.26
CA GLN A 14 -16.51 18.16 0.03
C GLN A 14 -15.29 19.03 -0.27
N TYR A 15 -14.13 18.45 -0.53
CA TYR A 15 -12.88 19.16 -0.82
C TYR A 15 -12.49 19.10 -2.31
N GLY A 16 -13.18 18.28 -3.10
CA GLY A 16 -12.98 18.18 -4.54
C GLY A 16 -12.80 16.76 -5.06
N LEU A 17 -12.20 16.65 -6.23
CA LEU A 17 -12.03 15.39 -6.94
C LEU A 17 -11.12 14.42 -6.19
N ARG A 18 -11.63 13.22 -5.93
CA ARG A 18 -10.89 12.11 -5.33
C ARG A 18 -10.43 11.07 -6.36
N GLY A 19 -10.79 11.25 -7.61
CA GLY A 19 -10.32 10.43 -8.71
C GLY A 19 -11.37 10.17 -9.77
N ALA A 20 -10.87 9.70 -10.91
CA ALA A 20 -11.70 9.34 -12.06
C ALA A 20 -11.04 8.20 -12.84
N SER A 21 -11.87 7.36 -13.46
CA SER A 21 -11.42 6.31 -14.36
C SER A 21 -12.31 6.28 -15.60
N GLY A 22 -11.70 6.00 -16.76
CA GLY A 22 -12.47 5.65 -17.96
C GLY A 22 -13.18 4.32 -17.77
N GLY A 23 -13.97 3.89 -18.73
CA GLY A 23 -14.80 2.68 -18.68
C GLY A 23 -14.04 1.34 -18.52
N ASN A 24 -12.85 1.37 -17.97
CA ASN A 24 -11.99 0.22 -17.69
C ASN A 24 -12.11 -0.32 -16.26
N LYS A 25 -12.85 0.35 -15.37
CA LYS A 25 -13.08 -0.07 -13.99
C LYS A 25 -14.57 -0.18 -13.70
N ALA A 26 -14.97 -1.28 -13.07
CA ALA A 26 -16.34 -1.51 -12.60
C ALA A 26 -16.50 -1.18 -11.11
N ASP A 27 -15.39 -1.17 -10.38
CA ASP A 27 -15.32 -0.91 -8.95
C ASP A 27 -14.02 -0.19 -8.58
N PHE A 28 -14.03 0.47 -7.44
CA PHE A 28 -12.85 1.08 -6.85
C PHE A 28 -13.04 1.22 -5.34
N THR A 29 -11.92 1.30 -4.64
CA THR A 29 -11.87 1.54 -3.20
C THR A 29 -11.02 2.77 -2.93
N ILE A 30 -11.44 3.60 -1.98
CA ILE A 30 -10.65 4.71 -1.44
C ILE A 30 -10.49 4.47 0.06
N GLY A 31 -9.25 4.39 0.51
CA GLY A 31 -8.88 4.32 1.90
C GLY A 31 -8.07 5.55 2.34
N GLU A 32 -7.74 5.63 3.63
CA GLU A 32 -6.96 6.74 4.17
C GLU A 32 -5.52 6.74 3.67
N SER A 33 -4.91 5.57 3.50
CA SER A 33 -3.49 5.42 3.13
C SER A 33 -3.29 4.83 1.73
N ASP A 34 -4.35 4.29 1.12
CA ASP A 34 -4.29 3.59 -0.15
C ASP A 34 -5.60 3.72 -0.92
N ALA A 35 -5.54 3.61 -2.24
CA ALA A 35 -6.71 3.64 -3.11
C ALA A 35 -6.46 2.82 -4.38
N THR A 36 -7.53 2.40 -5.04
CA THR A 36 -7.45 1.83 -6.39
C THR A 36 -6.75 2.82 -7.32
N PRO A 37 -5.81 2.39 -8.19
CA PRO A 37 -5.18 3.26 -9.18
C PRO A 37 -6.20 4.10 -9.95
N SER A 38 -5.92 5.37 -10.16
CA SER A 38 -6.78 6.47 -10.65
C SER A 38 -7.56 7.22 -9.57
N TYR A 39 -7.51 6.75 -8.31
CA TYR A 39 -8.17 7.40 -7.17
C TYR A 39 -7.13 7.81 -6.11
N LEU A 40 -7.44 8.86 -5.36
CA LEU A 40 -6.55 9.45 -4.37
C LEU A 40 -6.92 8.96 -2.97
N PRO A 41 -5.97 8.37 -2.23
CA PRO A 41 -6.17 8.06 -0.82
C PRO A 41 -6.30 9.34 0.02
N GLY A 42 -6.75 9.20 1.24
CA GLY A 42 -6.86 10.27 2.21
C GLY A 42 -8.08 10.09 3.11
N ARG A 43 -8.19 10.94 4.12
CA ARG A 43 -9.22 10.84 5.15
C ARG A 43 -10.62 10.73 4.54
N ILE A 44 -11.41 9.83 5.10
CA ILE A 44 -12.80 9.61 4.74
C ILE A 44 -13.65 10.37 5.76
N GLU A 45 -13.82 11.67 5.53
CA GLU A 45 -14.56 12.51 6.44
C GLU A 45 -16.07 12.49 6.16
N PRO A 46 -16.90 12.63 7.20
CA PRO A 46 -18.32 12.83 7.00
C PRO A 46 -18.57 14.07 6.15
N GLY A 47 -19.49 13.96 5.20
CA GLY A 47 -19.81 15.06 4.30
C GLY A 47 -20.51 14.59 3.05
N ARG A 48 -20.62 15.48 2.09
CA ARG A 48 -21.21 15.16 0.78
C ARG A 48 -20.19 14.47 -0.10
N TRP A 49 -20.46 13.24 -0.45
CA TRP A 49 -19.74 12.50 -1.50
C TRP A 49 -20.60 12.39 -2.75
N GLN A 50 -20.00 12.52 -3.91
CA GLN A 50 -20.70 12.61 -5.18
C GLN A 50 -20.04 11.65 -6.18
N LEU A 51 -20.78 10.60 -6.59
CA LEU A 51 -20.38 9.74 -7.69
C LEU A 51 -20.88 10.35 -8.99
N ALA A 52 -19.99 10.76 -9.85
CA ALA A 52 -20.29 11.22 -11.19
C ALA A 52 -20.14 10.08 -12.19
N LEU A 53 -21.09 9.98 -13.09
CA LEU A 53 -21.11 8.99 -14.18
C LEU A 53 -21.09 9.75 -15.50
N ALA A 54 -20.11 9.46 -16.35
CA ALA A 54 -20.10 9.94 -17.73
C ALA A 54 -20.31 8.77 -18.69
N ILE A 55 -21.17 8.95 -19.67
CA ILE A 55 -21.46 7.95 -20.69
C ILE A 55 -21.04 8.53 -22.05
N PRO A 56 -19.74 8.43 -22.40
CA PRO A 56 -19.18 9.10 -23.56
C PRO A 56 -19.71 8.54 -24.88
N ASN A 57 -20.21 7.31 -24.88
CA ASN A 57 -20.71 6.66 -26.09
C ASN A 57 -21.95 5.81 -25.78
N ILE A 58 -23.11 6.37 -26.10
CA ILE A 58 -24.39 5.65 -26.14
C ILE A 58 -25.03 5.87 -27.49
N ARG A 59 -25.47 4.81 -28.15
CA ARG A 59 -26.05 4.88 -29.50
C ARG A 59 -27.55 5.15 -29.49
N PRO A 60 -28.09 5.75 -30.55
CA PRO A 60 -29.54 5.88 -30.70
C PRO A 60 -30.22 4.51 -30.58
N GLY A 61 -31.31 4.45 -29.80
CA GLY A 61 -32.07 3.24 -29.58
C GLY A 61 -31.50 2.26 -28.53
N ILE A 62 -30.34 2.53 -27.95
CA ILE A 62 -29.78 1.74 -26.86
C ILE A 62 -30.14 2.35 -25.51
N THR A 63 -30.59 1.50 -24.59
CA THR A 63 -30.82 1.88 -23.19
C THR A 63 -29.74 1.25 -22.34
N ALA A 64 -28.95 2.09 -21.66
CA ALA A 64 -28.00 1.65 -20.65
C ALA A 64 -28.66 1.70 -19.26
N ARG A 65 -28.55 0.63 -18.51
CA ARG A 65 -28.95 0.55 -17.10
C ARG A 65 -27.71 0.36 -16.25
N TRP A 66 -27.64 1.06 -15.14
CA TRP A 66 -26.55 0.95 -14.18
C TRP A 66 -27.10 0.85 -12.75
N THR A 67 -26.32 0.27 -11.90
CA THR A 67 -26.59 0.20 -10.46
C THR A 67 -25.27 0.53 -9.73
N ALA A 68 -25.28 1.56 -8.90
CA ALA A 68 -24.18 1.82 -8.00
C ALA A 68 -24.46 1.13 -6.66
N ARG A 69 -23.46 0.42 -6.14
CA ARG A 69 -23.46 -0.14 -4.79
C ARG A 69 -22.33 0.51 -4.03
N ILE A 70 -22.63 1.03 -2.85
CA ILE A 70 -21.68 1.75 -2.00
C ILE A 70 -21.69 1.09 -0.64
N TRP A 71 -20.53 0.77 -0.11
CA TRP A 71 -20.39 0.24 1.24
C TRP A 71 -19.13 0.76 1.90
N TYR A 72 -19.16 0.77 3.23
CA TYR A 72 -18.01 1.13 4.04
C TYR A 72 -17.29 -0.15 4.45
N LEU A 73 -16.00 -0.23 4.12
CA LEU A 73 -15.13 -1.30 4.59
C LEU A 73 -14.56 -0.93 5.96
N ARG A 74 -14.50 -1.90 6.85
CA ARG A 74 -13.66 -1.77 8.05
C ARG A 74 -12.19 -1.83 7.65
N ALA A 75 -11.32 -1.24 8.47
CA ALA A 75 -9.89 -1.19 8.17
C ALA A 75 -9.31 -2.57 7.79
N ALA A 76 -9.65 -3.62 8.56
CA ALA A 76 -9.20 -4.98 8.25
C ALA A 76 -9.71 -5.52 6.90
N GLU A 77 -10.92 -5.16 6.49
CA GLU A 77 -11.48 -5.58 5.20
C GLU A 77 -10.83 -4.82 4.03
N ALA A 78 -10.44 -3.56 4.26
CA ALA A 78 -9.72 -2.77 3.27
C ALA A 78 -8.29 -3.28 3.05
N GLU A 79 -7.62 -3.73 4.10
CA GLU A 79 -6.28 -4.33 4.01
C GLU A 79 -6.28 -5.64 3.20
N LEU A 80 -7.35 -6.41 3.27
CA LEU A 80 -7.50 -7.68 2.55
C LEU A 80 -7.89 -7.51 1.07
N ALA A 81 -8.19 -6.29 0.64
CA ALA A 81 -8.61 -6.02 -0.74
C ALA A 81 -7.46 -6.02 -1.78
N ALA A 82 -6.27 -6.51 -1.42
CA ALA A 82 -5.20 -6.73 -2.38
C ALA A 82 -5.58 -7.84 -3.38
N PRO A 83 -5.28 -7.68 -4.68
CA PRO A 83 -5.57 -8.73 -5.65
C PRO A 83 -4.83 -10.03 -5.27
N PRO A 84 -5.51 -11.17 -5.36
CA PRO A 84 -4.88 -12.45 -5.00
C PRO A 84 -3.74 -12.76 -5.97
N VAL A 85 -2.62 -13.17 -5.43
CA VAL A 85 -1.56 -13.84 -6.19
C VAL A 85 -1.97 -15.29 -6.43
N ALA A 86 -1.53 -15.87 -7.54
CA ALA A 86 -1.82 -17.27 -7.85
C ALA A 86 -1.41 -18.18 -6.67
N ASP A 87 -2.37 -18.92 -6.14
CA ASP A 87 -2.09 -19.92 -5.10
C ASP A 87 -1.17 -21.00 -5.68
N ARG A 88 -0.01 -21.16 -5.09
CA ARG A 88 0.98 -22.16 -5.49
C ARG A 88 0.92 -23.42 -4.61
N GLY A 89 -0.03 -23.48 -3.66
CA GLY A 89 -0.18 -24.59 -2.72
C GLY A 89 0.87 -24.59 -1.60
N ALA A 90 0.95 -25.69 -0.86
CA ALA A 90 1.91 -25.85 0.23
C ALA A 90 3.34 -26.04 -0.32
N GLY A 91 4.33 -25.37 0.26
CA GLY A 91 5.71 -25.44 -0.19
C GLY A 91 6.65 -24.52 0.57
N TRP A 92 7.89 -24.46 0.13
CA TRP A 92 8.88 -23.48 0.56
C TRP A 92 8.88 -22.31 -0.40
N TYR A 93 8.84 -21.10 0.15
CA TYR A 93 8.84 -19.85 -0.57
C TYR A 93 10.02 -18.99 -0.16
N ARG A 94 10.63 -18.33 -1.14
CA ARG A 94 11.74 -17.39 -0.94
C ARG A 94 11.23 -15.98 -0.98
N GLY A 95 11.61 -15.14 -0.03
CA GLY A 95 11.20 -13.75 -0.04
C GLY A 95 12.12 -12.86 0.76
N ASP A 96 11.85 -11.57 0.66
CA ASP A 96 12.49 -10.54 1.45
C ASP A 96 11.42 -9.69 2.15
N LEU A 97 11.57 -9.53 3.45
CA LEU A 97 10.64 -8.83 4.31
C LEU A 97 11.19 -7.47 4.80
N HIS A 98 12.31 -7.01 4.22
CA HIS A 98 12.93 -5.75 4.64
C HIS A 98 13.59 -5.05 3.45
N LEU A 99 12.78 -4.37 2.65
CA LEU A 99 13.21 -3.64 1.45
C LEU A 99 12.81 -2.17 1.53
N HIS A 100 13.69 -1.31 1.03
CA HIS A 100 13.45 0.11 0.92
C HIS A 100 13.38 0.57 -0.53
N SER A 101 12.59 1.60 -0.78
CA SER A 101 12.42 2.21 -2.10
C SER A 101 12.73 3.71 -2.07
N ALA A 102 12.44 4.40 -3.16
CA ALA A 102 12.54 5.86 -3.26
C ALA A 102 11.61 6.60 -2.28
N HIS A 103 10.70 5.90 -1.61
CA HIS A 103 9.80 6.48 -0.61
C HIS A 103 10.46 6.66 0.76
N SER A 104 11.68 6.11 0.93
CA SER A 104 12.58 6.41 2.05
C SER A 104 14.02 6.53 1.53
N ASP A 105 14.90 5.61 1.83
CA ASP A 105 16.34 5.68 1.55
C ASP A 105 16.84 4.61 0.57
N GLY A 106 15.94 3.81 0.02
CA GLY A 106 16.27 2.79 -0.98
C GLY A 106 16.86 3.41 -2.25
N THR A 107 17.97 2.86 -2.71
CA THR A 107 18.69 3.35 -3.89
C THR A 107 19.06 2.24 -4.85
N CYS A 108 19.13 2.56 -6.14
CA CYS A 108 19.60 1.66 -7.18
C CYS A 108 20.33 2.42 -8.31
N PRO A 109 21.02 1.73 -9.20
CA PRO A 109 21.60 2.35 -10.39
C PRO A 109 20.51 2.88 -11.33
N SER A 110 20.68 4.10 -11.81
CA SER A 110 19.92 4.63 -12.95
C SER A 110 20.35 3.95 -14.25
N GLN A 111 19.65 4.24 -15.35
CA GLN A 111 20.02 3.74 -16.68
C GLN A 111 21.45 4.11 -17.10
N SER A 112 22.00 5.21 -16.57
CA SER A 112 23.40 5.62 -16.80
C SER A 112 24.36 5.11 -15.72
N GLY A 113 23.92 4.26 -14.78
CA GLY A 113 24.71 3.70 -13.69
C GLY A 113 24.89 4.61 -12.46
N LYS A 114 24.29 5.79 -12.43
CA LYS A 114 24.34 6.67 -11.25
C LYS A 114 23.43 6.15 -10.15
N ARG A 115 23.87 6.22 -8.90
CA ARG A 115 23.04 5.94 -7.73
C ARG A 115 21.94 6.98 -7.60
N VAL A 116 20.69 6.52 -7.58
CA VAL A 116 19.48 7.34 -7.48
C VAL A 116 18.49 6.71 -6.50
N PRO A 117 17.50 7.47 -5.94
CA PRO A 117 16.38 6.87 -5.24
C PRO A 117 15.69 5.80 -6.11
N CYS A 118 15.49 4.59 -5.56
CA CYS A 118 15.04 3.44 -6.35
C CYS A 118 13.52 3.43 -6.52
N PRO A 119 12.97 3.55 -7.74
CA PRO A 119 11.54 3.43 -7.94
C PRO A 119 11.02 2.07 -7.47
N VAL A 120 9.82 2.03 -6.87
CA VAL A 120 9.18 0.80 -6.38
C VAL A 120 9.20 -0.30 -7.45
N PHE A 121 8.78 0.03 -8.68
CA PHE A 121 8.76 -0.94 -9.77
C PHE A 121 10.14 -1.59 -10.01
N LYS A 122 11.24 -0.81 -9.94
CA LYS A 122 12.59 -1.34 -10.16
C LYS A 122 13.04 -2.28 -9.04
N THR A 123 12.66 -2.00 -7.80
CA THR A 123 12.89 -2.90 -6.66
C THR A 123 12.14 -4.23 -6.88
N LEU A 124 10.87 -4.16 -7.29
CA LEU A 124 10.04 -5.34 -7.56
C LEU A 124 10.53 -6.15 -8.75
N GLU A 125 10.95 -5.47 -9.83
CA GLU A 125 11.54 -6.10 -11.01
C GLU A 125 12.78 -6.92 -10.64
N THR A 126 13.69 -6.33 -9.87
CA THR A 126 14.89 -7.01 -9.39
C THR A 126 14.53 -8.22 -8.50
N ALA A 127 13.56 -8.09 -7.61
CA ALA A 127 13.11 -9.19 -6.78
C ALA A 127 12.55 -10.37 -7.61
N ALA A 128 11.77 -10.05 -8.64
CA ALA A 128 11.25 -11.06 -9.57
C ALA A 128 12.37 -11.72 -10.40
N GLU A 129 13.34 -10.94 -10.88
CA GLU A 129 14.50 -11.44 -11.65
C GLU A 129 15.36 -12.43 -10.86
N ILE A 130 15.58 -12.19 -9.56
CA ILE A 130 16.32 -13.11 -8.68
C ILE A 130 15.47 -14.28 -8.16
N GLY A 131 14.20 -14.35 -8.55
CA GLY A 131 13.31 -15.47 -8.28
C GLY A 131 12.72 -15.48 -6.86
N LEU A 132 12.44 -14.32 -6.28
CA LEU A 132 11.67 -14.26 -5.04
C LEU A 132 10.20 -14.56 -5.30
N ASP A 133 9.54 -15.17 -4.32
CA ASP A 133 8.12 -15.51 -4.33
C ASP A 133 7.27 -14.43 -3.65
N PHE A 134 7.86 -13.71 -2.69
CA PHE A 134 7.20 -12.61 -1.99
C PHE A 134 8.21 -11.54 -1.55
N VAL A 135 7.73 -10.30 -1.45
CA VAL A 135 8.50 -9.18 -0.90
C VAL A 135 7.62 -8.25 -0.10
N ALA A 136 8.21 -7.61 0.91
CA ALA A 136 7.60 -6.47 1.59
C ALA A 136 8.45 -5.22 1.37
N ILE A 137 7.87 -4.17 0.82
CA ILE A 137 8.49 -2.83 0.83
C ILE A 137 8.17 -2.22 2.19
N THR A 138 9.23 -1.90 2.94
CA THR A 138 9.16 -1.46 4.34
C THR A 138 9.79 -0.08 4.52
N ASP A 139 9.45 0.86 3.68
CA ASP A 139 9.94 2.24 3.77
C ASP A 139 9.70 2.86 5.14
N HIS A 140 10.66 3.66 5.62
CA HIS A 140 10.68 4.25 6.95
C HIS A 140 9.46 5.14 7.23
N ASN A 141 8.65 4.78 8.23
CA ASN A 141 7.52 5.55 8.76
C ASN A 141 6.46 5.98 7.73
N THR A 142 6.45 5.38 6.53
CA THR A 142 5.52 5.76 5.46
C THR A 142 4.82 4.57 4.84
N THR A 143 3.64 4.79 4.32
CA THR A 143 2.86 3.83 3.52
C THR A 143 2.78 4.26 2.05
N SER A 144 3.46 5.34 1.67
CA SER A 144 3.29 5.95 0.34
C SER A 144 3.71 5.06 -0.83
N ALA A 145 4.55 4.03 -0.61
CA ALA A 145 4.90 3.03 -1.62
C ALA A 145 3.74 2.07 -1.95
N GLN A 146 2.76 1.92 -1.06
CA GLN A 146 1.72 0.89 -1.18
C GLN A 146 0.81 1.11 -2.39
N ALA A 147 0.54 2.36 -2.77
CA ALA A 147 -0.22 2.65 -3.99
C ALA A 147 0.50 2.14 -5.25
N ALA A 148 1.82 2.35 -5.33
CA ALA A 148 2.64 1.84 -6.43
C ALA A 148 2.72 0.31 -6.43
N MET A 149 2.80 -0.33 -5.25
CA MET A 149 2.74 -1.80 -5.11
C MET A 149 1.40 -2.35 -5.59
N ARG A 150 0.29 -1.73 -5.22
CA ARG A 150 -1.05 -2.13 -5.66
C ARG A 150 -1.19 -2.02 -7.19
N GLU A 151 -0.68 -0.95 -7.78
CA GLU A 151 -0.64 -0.78 -9.23
C GLU A 151 0.20 -1.87 -9.91
N ALA A 152 1.34 -2.21 -9.30
CA ALA A 152 2.29 -3.19 -9.85
C ALA A 152 1.85 -4.65 -9.67
N GLN A 153 1.04 -4.98 -8.66
CA GLN A 153 0.69 -6.37 -8.32
C GLN A 153 0.12 -7.18 -9.50
N PRO A 154 -0.80 -6.66 -10.35
CA PRO A 154 -1.28 -7.43 -11.51
C PRO A 154 -0.20 -7.74 -12.55
N TYR A 155 0.85 -6.94 -12.63
CA TYR A 155 1.99 -7.19 -13.51
C TYR A 155 2.91 -8.28 -12.93
N PHE A 156 3.13 -8.23 -11.60
CA PHE A 156 3.93 -9.24 -10.88
C PHE A 156 3.02 -10.34 -10.32
N ASP A 157 2.30 -11.05 -11.19
CA ASP A 157 1.32 -12.09 -10.85
C ASP A 157 1.93 -13.35 -10.21
N ARG A 158 3.26 -13.45 -10.16
CA ARG A 158 4.03 -14.54 -9.55
C ARG A 158 4.84 -14.11 -8.33
N LEU A 159 4.83 -12.84 -7.99
CA LEU A 159 5.50 -12.26 -6.84
C LEU A 159 4.45 -11.63 -5.91
N LEU A 160 4.30 -12.17 -4.70
CA LEU A 160 3.40 -11.58 -3.71
C LEU A 160 3.99 -10.29 -3.15
N LEU A 161 3.28 -9.18 -3.32
CA LEU A 161 3.66 -7.88 -2.79
C LEU A 161 2.95 -7.64 -1.46
N ILE A 162 3.68 -7.75 -0.36
CA ILE A 162 3.14 -7.58 1.00
C ILE A 162 3.24 -6.10 1.39
N PRO A 163 2.12 -5.43 1.70
CA PRO A 163 2.17 -4.09 2.26
C PRO A 163 2.98 -4.08 3.56
N GLY A 164 4.04 -3.28 3.60
CA GLY A 164 4.93 -3.20 4.74
C GLY A 164 5.24 -1.75 5.11
N ARG A 165 5.83 -1.58 6.28
CA ARG A 165 6.36 -0.32 6.76
C ARG A 165 7.33 -0.59 7.90
N GLU A 166 8.53 -0.01 7.85
CA GLU A 166 9.42 0.00 8.99
C GLU A 166 9.09 1.16 9.91
N ILE A 167 8.66 0.85 11.10
CA ILE A 167 8.57 1.86 12.16
C ILE A 167 9.96 2.11 12.70
N THR A 168 10.44 3.32 12.46
CA THR A 168 11.77 3.79 12.81
C THR A 168 11.65 4.77 13.96
N THR A 169 12.24 4.44 15.10
CA THR A 169 12.24 5.25 16.31
C THR A 169 13.67 5.42 16.85
N PHE A 170 13.85 6.27 17.83
CA PHE A 170 15.14 6.40 18.53
C PHE A 170 15.44 5.23 19.49
N PHE A 171 14.48 4.31 19.70
CA PHE A 171 14.55 3.23 20.70
C PHE A 171 14.55 1.83 20.08
N GLY A 172 14.51 1.74 18.77
CA GLY A 172 14.45 0.48 18.02
C GLY A 172 13.66 0.64 16.77
N HIS A 173 13.87 -0.30 15.84
CA HIS A 173 13.13 -0.36 14.59
C HIS A 173 12.36 -1.69 14.51
N PHE A 174 11.20 -1.67 13.87
CA PHE A 174 10.41 -2.88 13.65
C PHE A 174 9.53 -2.73 12.43
N ASN A 175 9.33 -3.83 11.73
CA ASN A 175 8.44 -3.88 10.57
C ASN A 175 7.02 -4.20 10.99
N ILE A 176 6.08 -3.59 10.28
CA ILE A 176 4.66 -3.91 10.29
C ILE A 176 4.32 -4.44 8.90
N PHE A 177 3.61 -5.57 8.83
CA PHE A 177 3.17 -6.18 7.58
C PHE A 177 1.64 -6.30 7.54
N GLY A 178 1.06 -6.14 6.33
CA GLY A 178 -0.35 -6.34 6.06
C GLY A 178 -1.26 -5.22 6.57
N VAL A 179 -0.70 -4.08 7.00
CA VAL A 179 -1.48 -2.96 7.54
C VAL A 179 -1.13 -1.66 6.84
N SER A 180 -2.09 -1.09 6.10
CA SER A 180 -1.99 0.20 5.44
C SER A 180 -2.54 1.35 6.30
N ALA A 181 -3.33 1.04 7.33
CA ALA A 181 -3.92 2.04 8.22
C ALA A 181 -2.85 2.92 8.90
N PRO A 182 -3.15 4.20 9.15
CA PRO A 182 -2.25 5.08 9.90
C PRO A 182 -1.97 4.53 11.30
N ILE A 183 -0.70 4.48 11.66
CA ILE A 183 -0.21 4.07 12.99
C ILE A 183 0.64 5.21 13.54
N ASP A 184 0.31 5.68 14.73
CA ASP A 184 1.16 6.63 15.45
C ASP A 184 2.39 5.90 15.97
N TYR A 185 3.57 6.29 15.50
CA TYR A 185 4.85 5.66 15.83
C TYR A 185 5.72 6.52 16.74
N ARG A 186 5.22 7.65 17.23
CA ARG A 186 5.99 8.64 18.00
C ARG A 186 6.21 8.18 19.43
N ILE A 187 6.97 7.10 19.60
CA ILE A 187 7.34 6.56 20.91
C ILE A 187 8.28 7.55 21.61
N THR A 188 7.96 7.89 22.85
CA THR A 188 8.79 8.73 23.73
C THR A 188 8.85 8.12 25.14
N PRO A 189 9.92 8.36 25.91
CA PRO A 189 9.97 7.92 27.31
C PRO A 189 8.75 8.44 28.07
N ASN A 190 8.04 7.53 28.76
CA ASN A 190 6.80 7.83 29.50
C ASN A 190 5.65 8.41 28.65
N GLY A 191 5.73 8.31 27.33
CA GLY A 191 4.66 8.75 26.41
C GLY A 191 3.51 7.74 26.33
N PRO A 192 2.37 8.17 25.76
CA PRO A 192 1.20 7.30 25.60
C PRO A 192 1.38 6.25 24.49
N VAL A 193 2.29 6.48 23.53
CA VAL A 193 2.59 5.57 22.43
C VAL A 193 3.72 4.63 22.85
N THR A 194 3.43 3.34 22.92
CA THR A 194 4.41 2.29 23.29
C THR A 194 4.49 1.25 22.18
N PHE A 195 5.57 0.48 22.14
CA PHE A 195 5.70 -0.65 21.23
C PHE A 195 4.53 -1.63 21.37
N ASN A 196 4.17 -1.99 22.60
CA ASN A 196 3.07 -2.93 22.84
C ASN A 196 1.72 -2.39 22.31
N ALA A 197 1.42 -1.11 22.54
CA ALA A 197 0.19 -0.50 22.03
C ALA A 197 0.14 -0.51 20.48
N ILE A 198 1.29 -0.28 19.83
CA ILE A 198 1.40 -0.39 18.38
C ILE A 198 1.20 -1.84 17.92
N ALA A 199 1.88 -2.80 18.56
CA ALA A 199 1.78 -4.22 18.23
C ALA A 199 0.33 -4.73 18.38
N ASP A 200 -0.32 -4.39 19.50
CA ASP A 200 -1.74 -4.74 19.73
C ASP A 200 -2.66 -4.14 18.64
N ARG A 201 -2.41 -2.89 18.26
CA ARG A 201 -3.18 -2.25 17.18
C ARG A 201 -2.95 -2.94 15.84
N VAL A 202 -1.73 -3.32 15.50
CA VAL A 202 -1.39 -4.04 14.26
C VAL A 202 -2.06 -5.41 14.25
N HIS A 203 -1.96 -6.17 15.35
CA HIS A 203 -2.62 -7.48 15.46
C HIS A 203 -4.14 -7.38 15.37
N ALA A 204 -4.74 -6.36 15.99
CA ALA A 204 -6.18 -6.12 15.87
C ALA A 204 -6.63 -5.80 14.43
N LEU A 205 -5.73 -5.32 13.58
CA LEU A 205 -5.95 -5.09 12.15
C LEU A 205 -5.58 -6.31 11.28
N GLY A 206 -5.18 -7.43 11.89
CA GLY A 206 -4.78 -8.65 11.18
C GLY A 206 -3.33 -8.65 10.67
N GLY A 207 -2.53 -7.66 11.05
CA GLY A 207 -1.13 -7.54 10.65
C GLY A 207 -0.16 -8.30 11.55
N ILE A 208 1.10 -8.26 11.16
CA ILE A 208 2.22 -8.91 11.86
C ILE A 208 3.29 -7.87 12.18
N VAL A 209 3.97 -8.03 13.30
CA VAL A 209 5.11 -7.18 13.71
C VAL A 209 6.37 -8.03 13.78
N SER A 210 7.49 -7.48 13.29
CA SER A 210 8.83 -8.09 13.36
C SER A 210 9.84 -7.07 13.84
N ILE A 211 10.60 -7.40 14.89
CA ILE A 211 11.69 -6.56 15.40
C ILE A 211 12.86 -6.63 14.43
N ASN A 212 13.40 -5.48 14.02
CA ASN A 212 14.49 -5.39 13.09
C ASN A 212 15.84 -5.24 13.82
N HIS A 213 16.88 -5.93 13.31
CA HIS A 213 18.30 -5.79 13.69
C HIS A 213 18.54 -5.34 15.16
N PRO A 214 17.93 -5.97 16.19
CA PRO A 214 17.91 -5.44 17.57
C PRO A 214 19.29 -5.35 18.22
N ALA A 215 20.26 -6.10 17.71
CA ALA A 215 21.64 -6.12 18.20
C ALA A 215 22.56 -5.15 17.43
N LEU A 216 22.07 -4.45 16.41
CA LEU A 216 22.86 -3.47 15.68
C LEU A 216 23.06 -2.23 16.58
N PRO A 217 24.31 -1.81 16.85
CA PRO A 217 24.54 -0.64 17.70
C PRO A 217 23.91 0.63 17.10
N SER A 218 23.24 1.42 17.94
CA SER A 218 22.80 2.76 17.54
C SER A 218 24.00 3.69 17.38
N GLY A 219 24.03 4.47 16.32
CA GLY A 219 25.13 5.38 16.04
C GLY A 219 24.85 6.22 14.81
N GLU A 220 25.83 7.01 14.38
CA GLU A 220 25.71 7.92 13.24
C GLU A 220 25.18 7.25 11.95
N PRO A 221 25.61 6.02 11.58
CA PRO A 221 25.08 5.34 10.40
C PRO A 221 23.64 4.86 10.55
N CYS A 222 23.16 4.64 11.77
CA CYS A 222 21.81 4.15 12.05
C CYS A 222 21.36 4.57 13.45
N MET A 223 20.73 5.74 13.51
CA MET A 223 20.18 6.24 14.77
C MET A 223 18.98 5.43 15.24
N GLY A 224 19.05 4.92 16.48
CA GLY A 224 17.98 4.13 17.07
C GLY A 224 17.93 2.67 16.59
N CYS A 225 18.94 2.14 15.90
CA CYS A 225 18.95 0.75 15.44
C CYS A 225 18.95 -0.27 16.59
N GLY A 226 19.73 -0.03 17.64
CA GLY A 226 19.76 -0.90 18.82
C GLY A 226 18.43 -0.88 19.57
N TRP A 227 17.93 -2.06 19.92
CA TRP A 227 16.65 -2.20 20.63
C TRP A 227 16.77 -1.72 22.07
N ALA A 228 16.08 -0.65 22.40
CA ALA A 228 16.05 -0.04 23.73
C ALA A 228 14.67 0.57 24.05
N MET A 229 13.60 -0.11 23.63
CA MET A 229 12.21 0.36 23.83
C MET A 229 11.94 0.61 25.31
N PRO A 230 11.34 1.77 25.66
CA PRO A 230 11.01 2.13 27.03
C PRO A 230 9.82 1.31 27.56
#